data_9d08c2f28592b923fc7f9fef496cbbc0
#
_entry.id   9d08c2f28592b923fc7f9fef496cbbc0
#
_cell.length_a   1.000
_cell.length_b   1.000
_cell.length_c   1.000
_cell.angle_alpha   90.00
_cell.angle_beta   90.00
_cell.angle_gamma   90.00
#
_symmetry.space_group_name_H-M   'P 1'
#
loop_
_entity.id
_entity.type
_entity.pdbx_description
1 polymer ?
#
loop_
_entity_poly.entity_id
_entity_poly.type
_entity_poly.pdbx_seq_one_letter_code
_entity_poly.pdbx_strand_id
1 'polypeptide(L)'
;MKPLCTPEEALCLTRTHLPTLPLESAAVEPLLKGGSDRAYFRISTPRIRLVLCVYGTTRAENAAYADLATFLSNCGVRVPKVIAHQPEDRLLWLEDLGSIDLWHYRNARPDVRRALYQETLAALARLHTNATKAFHALPDHLRPTIQAPFDRSLYLWEQDYFRAHCLSRHLGWSSERIDALFPRDLGESFAQDLAGLPRSLVHRDFQSQNVLIENGGPA
;
A
#
# COMPACT_ATOMS: atom_id res chain seq x y z
N MET A 1 6.77 -2.51 -22.53
CA MET A 1 7.16 -3.54 -21.54
C MET A 1 6.20 -4.71 -21.70
N LYS A 2 6.70 -5.96 -21.76
CA LYS A 2 5.82 -7.14 -21.79
C LYS A 2 5.07 -7.22 -20.45
N PRO A 3 3.76 -7.50 -20.42
CA PRO A 3 3.04 -7.66 -19.16
C PRO A 3 3.64 -8.82 -18.36
N LEU A 4 3.64 -8.72 -17.04
CA LEU A 4 4.15 -9.78 -16.14
C LEU A 4 3.37 -11.09 -16.29
N CYS A 5 2.12 -11.02 -16.72
CA CYS A 5 1.21 -12.15 -16.84
C CYS A 5 0.02 -11.74 -17.73
N THR A 6 -0.58 -12.69 -18.45
CA THR A 6 -1.87 -12.50 -19.14
C THR A 6 -3.03 -13.00 -18.28
N PRO A 7 -4.30 -12.63 -18.60
CA PRO A 7 -5.47 -13.14 -17.90
C PRO A 7 -5.59 -14.68 -17.96
N GLU A 8 -5.23 -15.28 -19.09
CA GLU A 8 -5.25 -16.74 -19.29
C GLU A 8 -4.20 -17.43 -18.43
N GLU A 9 -2.97 -16.86 -18.37
CA GLU A 9 -1.90 -17.34 -17.51
C GLU A 9 -2.30 -17.21 -16.03
N ALA A 10 -2.93 -16.09 -15.64
CA ALA A 10 -3.40 -15.86 -14.27
C ALA A 10 -4.42 -16.92 -13.82
N LEU A 11 -5.35 -17.31 -14.70
CA LEU A 11 -6.31 -18.37 -14.41
C LEU A 11 -5.63 -19.74 -14.32
N CYS A 12 -4.72 -20.03 -15.24
CA CYS A 12 -3.95 -21.29 -15.25
C CYS A 12 -3.15 -21.44 -13.95
N LEU A 13 -2.40 -20.41 -13.56
CA LEU A 13 -1.64 -20.39 -12.30
C LEU A 13 -2.55 -20.60 -11.09
N THR A 14 -3.71 -19.93 -11.07
CA THR A 14 -4.65 -20.08 -9.95
C THR A 14 -5.22 -21.51 -9.88
N ARG A 15 -5.56 -22.13 -10.99
CA ARG A 15 -6.01 -23.54 -11.02
C ARG A 15 -4.93 -24.50 -10.56
N THR A 16 -3.69 -24.25 -10.93
CA THR A 16 -2.53 -25.09 -10.55
C THR A 16 -2.28 -25.02 -9.05
N HIS A 17 -2.25 -23.82 -8.47
CA HIS A 17 -1.88 -23.62 -7.08
C HIS A 17 -3.07 -23.74 -6.09
N LEU A 18 -4.30 -23.54 -6.56
CA LEU A 18 -5.52 -23.63 -5.76
C LEU A 18 -6.51 -24.64 -6.39
N PRO A 19 -6.14 -25.92 -6.55
CA PRO A 19 -6.92 -26.89 -7.31
C PRO A 19 -8.28 -27.25 -6.68
N THR A 20 -8.47 -26.92 -5.40
CA THR A 20 -9.74 -27.14 -4.68
C THR A 20 -10.79 -26.09 -4.96
N LEU A 21 -10.43 -24.98 -5.60
CA LEU A 21 -11.39 -23.93 -5.93
C LEU A 21 -12.19 -24.27 -7.19
N PRO A 22 -13.53 -24.11 -7.19
CA PRO A 22 -14.37 -24.35 -8.36
C PRO A 22 -14.24 -23.18 -9.37
N LEU A 23 -13.24 -23.30 -10.26
CA LEU A 23 -12.87 -22.24 -11.22
C LEU A 23 -13.21 -22.59 -12.68
N GLU A 24 -14.12 -23.55 -12.92
CA GLU A 24 -14.46 -24.04 -14.28
C GLU A 24 -15.00 -22.92 -15.17
N SER A 25 -15.83 -22.04 -14.62
CA SER A 25 -16.45 -20.91 -15.33
C SER A 25 -15.92 -19.55 -14.84
N ALA A 26 -14.69 -19.51 -14.37
CA ALA A 26 -14.13 -18.27 -13.82
C ALA A 26 -13.90 -17.22 -14.91
N ALA A 27 -14.38 -16.01 -14.66
CA ALA A 27 -13.99 -14.81 -15.38
C ALA A 27 -12.72 -14.21 -14.77
N VAL A 28 -11.84 -13.67 -15.63
CA VAL A 28 -10.62 -12.99 -15.21
C VAL A 28 -10.60 -11.57 -15.76
N GLU A 29 -10.48 -10.60 -14.86
CA GLU A 29 -10.43 -9.18 -15.17
C GLU A 29 -9.09 -8.59 -14.70
N PRO A 30 -8.25 -8.02 -15.60
CA PRO A 30 -7.06 -7.32 -15.19
C PRO A 30 -7.43 -6.03 -14.45
N LEU A 31 -6.85 -5.82 -13.26
CA LEU A 31 -7.03 -4.62 -12.48
C LEU A 31 -5.90 -3.64 -12.80
N LEU A 32 -6.24 -2.61 -13.59
CA LEU A 32 -5.27 -1.59 -14.01
C LEU A 32 -4.95 -0.65 -12.84
N LYS A 33 -3.92 -0.97 -12.07
CA LYS A 33 -3.29 -0.04 -11.12
C LYS A 33 -1.90 0.30 -11.65
N GLY A 34 -1.66 1.58 -11.95
CA GLY A 34 -0.40 2.03 -12.54
C GLY A 34 0.78 2.06 -11.57
N GLY A 35 2.00 1.99 -12.11
CA GLY A 35 3.23 2.46 -11.45
C GLY A 35 4.04 1.47 -10.62
N SER A 36 3.66 0.20 -10.51
CA SER A 36 4.45 -0.81 -9.79
C SER A 36 4.83 -2.00 -10.67
N ASP A 37 5.82 -2.78 -10.24
CA ASP A 37 6.20 -4.06 -10.85
C ASP A 37 5.25 -5.21 -10.43
N ARG A 38 3.96 -4.90 -10.28
CA ARG A 38 2.89 -5.82 -9.92
C ARG A 38 1.79 -5.81 -10.97
N ALA A 39 1.24 -6.98 -11.26
CA ALA A 39 0.02 -7.13 -12.05
C ALA A 39 -1.06 -7.76 -11.17
N TYR A 40 -2.28 -7.23 -11.25
CA TYR A 40 -3.40 -7.71 -10.46
C TYR A 40 -4.51 -8.21 -11.37
N PHE A 41 -5.09 -9.35 -11.01
CA PHE A 41 -6.18 -9.99 -11.72
C PHE A 41 -7.30 -10.36 -10.75
N ARG A 42 -8.50 -9.84 -10.99
CA ARG A 42 -9.70 -10.33 -10.30
C ARG A 42 -10.13 -11.62 -10.97
N ILE A 43 -10.27 -12.67 -10.18
CA ILE A 43 -10.78 -13.98 -10.63
C ILE A 43 -12.09 -14.21 -9.91
N SER A 44 -13.16 -14.40 -10.68
CA SER A 44 -14.52 -14.48 -10.13
C SER A 44 -15.35 -15.58 -10.75
N THR A 45 -16.11 -16.26 -9.91
CA THR A 45 -17.21 -17.15 -10.25
C THR A 45 -18.47 -16.70 -9.48
N PRO A 46 -19.66 -17.29 -9.68
CA PRO A 46 -20.82 -16.97 -8.83
C PRO A 46 -20.61 -17.25 -7.33
N ARG A 47 -19.60 -18.05 -6.97
CA ARG A 47 -19.34 -18.49 -5.58
C ARG A 47 -18.04 -17.95 -4.98
N ILE A 48 -17.10 -17.52 -5.81
CA ILE A 48 -15.74 -17.16 -5.37
C ILE A 48 -15.34 -15.85 -6.05
N ARG A 49 -14.75 -14.97 -5.27
CA ARG A 49 -14.07 -13.78 -5.77
C ARG A 49 -12.74 -13.65 -5.02
N LEU A 50 -11.67 -13.50 -5.77
CA LEU A 50 -10.33 -13.28 -5.24
C LEU A 50 -9.50 -12.41 -6.19
N VAL A 51 -8.39 -11.89 -5.71
CA VAL A 51 -7.43 -11.13 -6.50
C VAL A 51 -6.10 -11.87 -6.49
N LEU A 52 -5.60 -12.24 -7.67
CA LEU A 52 -4.21 -12.66 -7.86
C LEU A 52 -3.33 -11.44 -8.09
N CYS A 53 -2.27 -11.32 -7.29
CA CYS A 53 -1.16 -10.42 -7.53
C CYS A 53 0.04 -11.23 -8.03
N VAL A 54 0.52 -10.91 -9.24
CA VAL A 54 1.80 -11.39 -9.78
C VAL A 54 2.80 -10.26 -9.60
N TYR A 55 3.93 -10.51 -8.94
CA TYR A 55 4.86 -9.45 -8.60
C TYR A 55 6.27 -9.68 -9.12
N GLY A 56 6.98 -8.60 -9.40
CA GLY A 56 8.38 -8.60 -9.83
C GLY A 56 9.35 -8.69 -8.64
N THR A 57 10.64 -8.70 -8.96
CA THR A 57 11.75 -8.77 -8.01
C THR A 57 12.44 -7.44 -7.74
N THR A 58 12.01 -6.36 -8.41
CA THR A 58 12.63 -5.03 -8.27
C THR A 58 12.40 -4.40 -6.89
N ARG A 59 11.40 -4.91 -6.16
CA ARG A 59 11.04 -4.42 -4.82
C ARG A 59 11.00 -5.58 -3.83
N ALA A 60 11.92 -5.56 -2.87
CA ALA A 60 12.02 -6.61 -1.83
C ALA A 60 10.74 -6.74 -0.98
N GLU A 61 10.02 -5.63 -0.77
CA GLU A 61 8.76 -5.62 -0.01
C GLU A 61 7.62 -6.43 -0.66
N ASN A 62 7.74 -6.79 -1.94
CA ASN A 62 6.73 -7.63 -2.59
C ASN A 62 6.61 -9.00 -1.93
N ALA A 63 7.73 -9.63 -1.60
CA ALA A 63 7.75 -10.94 -0.95
C ALA A 63 7.29 -10.87 0.52
N ALA A 64 7.50 -9.75 1.19
CA ALA A 64 7.13 -9.55 2.59
C ALA A 64 5.64 -9.19 2.80
N TYR A 65 4.87 -8.98 1.73
CA TYR A 65 3.48 -8.52 1.83
C TYR A 65 2.60 -9.45 2.66
N ALA A 66 2.71 -10.76 2.47
CA ALA A 66 1.85 -11.74 3.15
C ALA A 66 2.05 -11.73 4.67
N ASP A 67 3.29 -11.68 5.12
CA ASP A 67 3.63 -11.63 6.55
C ASP A 67 3.17 -10.32 7.18
N LEU A 68 3.40 -9.21 6.48
CA LEU A 68 2.96 -7.89 6.94
C LEU A 68 1.44 -7.79 7.03
N ALA A 69 0.70 -8.28 6.02
CA ALA A 69 -0.76 -8.29 6.01
C ALA A 69 -1.31 -9.13 7.18
N THR A 70 -0.74 -10.30 7.42
CA THR A 70 -1.10 -11.17 8.55
C THR A 70 -0.85 -10.47 9.89
N PHE A 71 0.32 -9.85 10.05
CA PHE A 71 0.66 -9.09 11.25
C PHE A 71 -0.34 -7.94 11.49
N LEU A 72 -0.63 -7.13 10.48
CA LEU A 72 -1.56 -6.00 10.60
C LEU A 72 -2.97 -6.46 10.94
N SER A 73 -3.45 -7.54 10.31
CA SER A 73 -4.75 -8.15 10.62
C SER A 73 -4.84 -8.56 12.09
N ASN A 74 -3.79 -9.18 12.63
CA ASN A 74 -3.70 -9.58 14.05
C ASN A 74 -3.68 -8.37 15.01
N CYS A 75 -3.26 -7.20 14.53
CA CYS A 75 -3.31 -5.95 15.28
C CYS A 75 -4.66 -5.21 15.18
N GLY A 76 -5.65 -5.80 14.51
CA GLY A 76 -6.98 -5.20 14.30
C GLY A 76 -7.02 -4.13 13.21
N VAL A 77 -6.02 -4.10 12.32
CA VAL A 77 -6.04 -3.28 11.11
C VAL A 77 -6.66 -4.11 9.98
N ARG A 78 -7.76 -3.61 9.39
CA ARG A 78 -8.41 -4.29 8.26
C ARG A 78 -7.53 -4.18 7.01
N VAL A 79 -7.14 -5.31 6.50
CA VAL A 79 -6.38 -5.47 5.25
C VAL A 79 -6.95 -6.65 4.48
N PRO A 80 -6.73 -6.78 3.16
CA PRO A 80 -7.14 -7.97 2.41
C PRO A 80 -6.54 -9.24 3.03
N LYS A 81 -7.37 -10.25 3.27
CA LYS A 81 -6.88 -11.55 3.77
C LYS A 81 -6.00 -12.19 2.71
N VAL A 82 -4.89 -12.76 3.16
CA VAL A 82 -4.04 -13.61 2.33
C VAL A 82 -4.70 -14.97 2.23
N ILE A 83 -5.09 -15.38 1.02
CA ILE A 83 -5.68 -16.70 0.73
C ILE A 83 -4.57 -17.72 0.53
N ALA A 84 -3.55 -17.36 -0.26
CA ALA A 84 -2.35 -18.17 -0.47
C ALA A 84 -1.18 -17.27 -0.90
N HIS A 85 0.03 -17.72 -0.63
CA HIS A 85 1.26 -17.06 -1.07
C HIS A 85 2.26 -18.11 -1.55
N GLN A 86 2.78 -17.93 -2.75
CA GLN A 86 3.82 -18.75 -3.38
C GLN A 86 4.99 -17.84 -3.74
N PRO A 87 5.92 -17.60 -2.80
CA PRO A 87 7.01 -16.65 -2.99
C PRO A 87 7.97 -17.06 -4.10
N GLU A 88 8.21 -18.35 -4.28
CA GLU A 88 9.08 -18.89 -5.34
C GLU A 88 8.56 -18.55 -6.75
N ASP A 89 7.23 -18.60 -6.92
CA ASP A 89 6.55 -18.26 -8.17
C ASP A 89 6.14 -16.78 -8.24
N ARG A 90 6.32 -16.04 -7.14
CA ARG A 90 5.95 -14.62 -7.00
C ARG A 90 4.45 -14.37 -7.18
N LEU A 91 3.65 -15.25 -6.59
CA LEU A 91 2.20 -15.24 -6.66
C LEU A 91 1.59 -15.03 -5.28
N LEU A 92 0.59 -14.16 -5.20
CA LEU A 92 -0.13 -13.87 -3.97
C LEU A 92 -1.62 -13.77 -4.27
N TRP A 93 -2.43 -14.61 -3.63
CA TRP A 93 -3.89 -14.57 -3.73
C TRP A 93 -4.48 -13.89 -2.51
N LEU A 94 -5.32 -12.91 -2.77
CA LEU A 94 -5.92 -12.03 -1.78
C LEU A 94 -7.43 -12.07 -1.85
N GLU A 95 -8.07 -11.76 -0.74
CA GLU A 95 -9.48 -11.42 -0.66
C GLU A 95 -9.80 -10.27 -1.62
N ASP A 96 -10.88 -10.39 -2.39
CA ASP A 96 -11.38 -9.31 -3.23
C ASP A 96 -12.31 -8.38 -2.43
N LEU A 97 -11.82 -7.21 -2.10
CA LEU A 97 -12.56 -6.16 -1.39
C LEU A 97 -13.36 -5.24 -2.32
N GLY A 98 -13.46 -5.59 -3.60
CA GLY A 98 -14.15 -4.78 -4.59
C GLY A 98 -13.27 -3.70 -5.24
N SER A 99 -13.93 -2.72 -5.84
CA SER A 99 -13.26 -1.64 -6.59
C SER A 99 -13.66 -0.24 -6.10
N ILE A 100 -14.51 -0.16 -5.07
CA ILE A 100 -14.98 1.11 -4.55
C ILE A 100 -14.01 1.57 -3.46
N ASP A 101 -13.38 2.71 -3.67
CA ASP A 101 -12.48 3.33 -2.71
C ASP A 101 -13.12 4.61 -2.12
N LEU A 102 -12.48 5.18 -1.12
CA LEU A 102 -12.96 6.39 -0.44
C LEU A 102 -13.08 7.60 -1.40
N TRP A 103 -12.30 7.64 -2.48
CA TRP A 103 -12.40 8.70 -3.49
C TRP A 103 -13.73 8.69 -4.24
N HIS A 104 -14.38 7.53 -4.40
CA HIS A 104 -15.70 7.43 -5.01
C HIS A 104 -16.75 8.23 -4.22
N TYR A 105 -16.56 8.42 -2.92
CA TYR A 105 -17.45 9.16 -2.03
C TYR A 105 -17.13 10.65 -1.93
N ARG A 106 -16.20 11.20 -2.73
CA ARG A 106 -15.81 12.64 -2.67
C ARG A 106 -16.96 13.63 -2.84
N ASN A 107 -18.01 13.24 -3.57
CA ASN A 107 -19.22 14.03 -3.81
C ASN A 107 -20.45 13.52 -3.02
N ALA A 108 -20.28 12.55 -2.12
CA ALA A 108 -21.36 12.07 -1.27
C ALA A 108 -21.81 13.14 -0.27
N ARG A 109 -22.97 12.95 0.34
CA ARG A 109 -23.48 13.85 1.39
C ARG A 109 -22.45 14.01 2.52
N PRO A 110 -22.38 15.19 3.17
CA PRO A 110 -21.38 15.47 4.20
C PRO A 110 -21.40 14.51 5.38
N ASP A 111 -22.58 14.01 5.79
CA ASP A 111 -22.75 13.03 6.87
C ASP A 111 -22.12 11.67 6.51
N VAL A 112 -22.35 11.17 5.28
CA VAL A 112 -21.76 9.93 4.77
C VAL A 112 -20.24 10.05 4.69
N ARG A 113 -19.72 11.15 4.11
CA ARG A 113 -18.27 11.36 4.05
C ARG A 113 -17.64 11.40 5.43
N ARG A 114 -18.27 12.13 6.36
CA ARG A 114 -17.77 12.23 7.75
C ARG A 114 -17.67 10.85 8.40
N ALA A 115 -18.70 10.02 8.27
CA ALA A 115 -18.69 8.67 8.83
C ALA A 115 -17.54 7.82 8.26
N LEU A 116 -17.39 7.78 6.93
CA LEU A 116 -16.31 7.03 6.26
C LEU A 116 -14.91 7.53 6.67
N TYR A 117 -14.71 8.86 6.75
CA TYR A 117 -13.43 9.40 7.20
C TYR A 117 -13.16 9.11 8.68
N GLN A 118 -14.17 9.13 9.55
CA GLN A 118 -14.00 8.77 10.95
C GLN A 118 -13.54 7.31 11.11
N GLU A 119 -14.16 6.38 10.38
CA GLU A 119 -13.75 4.97 10.41
C GLU A 119 -12.36 4.77 9.80
N THR A 120 -12.05 5.45 8.68
CA THR A 120 -10.72 5.44 8.05
C THR A 120 -9.64 5.93 9.02
N LEU A 121 -9.88 7.04 9.71
CA LEU A 121 -8.94 7.58 10.71
C LEU A 121 -8.82 6.66 11.93
N ALA A 122 -9.90 5.99 12.33
CA ALA A 122 -9.84 4.99 13.39
C ALA A 122 -8.98 3.78 13.01
N ALA A 123 -9.04 3.33 11.74
CA ALA A 123 -8.15 2.29 11.22
C ALA A 123 -6.68 2.75 11.21
N LEU A 124 -6.42 3.99 10.77
CA LEU A 124 -5.08 4.58 10.82
C LEU A 124 -4.55 4.72 12.26
N ALA A 125 -5.40 5.11 13.20
CA ALA A 125 -5.03 5.18 14.61
C ALA A 125 -4.63 3.81 15.17
N ARG A 126 -5.33 2.73 14.78
CA ARG A 126 -4.93 1.35 15.15
C ARG A 126 -3.56 0.97 14.59
N LEU A 127 -3.27 1.35 13.34
CA LEU A 127 -1.94 1.15 12.76
C LEU A 127 -0.86 1.88 13.57
N HIS A 128 -1.06 3.17 13.87
CA HIS A 128 -0.07 3.99 14.56
C HIS A 128 0.12 3.61 16.04
N THR A 129 -0.88 3.02 16.68
CA THR A 129 -0.83 2.66 18.11
C THR A 129 -0.66 1.17 18.31
N ASN A 130 -1.69 0.37 18.00
CA ASN A 130 -1.72 -1.07 18.31
C ASN A 130 -0.64 -1.83 17.53
N ALA A 131 -0.56 -1.61 16.20
CA ALA A 131 0.42 -2.30 15.38
C ALA A 131 1.84 -1.85 15.72
N THR A 132 2.08 -0.56 15.98
CA THR A 132 3.38 -0.07 16.45
C THR A 132 3.80 -0.72 17.76
N LYS A 133 2.90 -0.76 18.76
CA LYS A 133 3.17 -1.42 20.04
C LYS A 133 3.48 -2.91 19.87
N ALA A 134 2.68 -3.61 19.07
CA ALA A 134 2.87 -5.03 18.80
C ALA A 134 4.19 -5.28 18.06
N PHE A 135 4.53 -4.46 17.07
CA PHE A 135 5.78 -4.57 16.31
C PHE A 135 7.01 -4.45 17.22
N HIS A 136 7.02 -3.47 18.12
CA HIS A 136 8.14 -3.28 19.05
C HIS A 136 8.20 -4.33 20.15
N ALA A 137 7.09 -4.98 20.48
CA ALA A 137 7.05 -6.08 21.45
C ALA A 137 7.57 -7.41 20.89
N LEU A 138 7.61 -7.57 19.56
CA LEU A 138 8.17 -8.77 18.94
C LEU A 138 9.71 -8.78 18.99
N PRO A 139 10.33 -9.95 19.22
CA PRO A 139 11.74 -10.17 18.96
C PRO A 139 12.09 -9.83 17.50
N ASP A 140 13.27 -9.30 17.24
CA ASP A 140 13.66 -8.81 15.90
C ASP A 140 13.48 -9.85 14.79
N HIS A 141 13.80 -11.12 15.06
CA HIS A 141 13.67 -12.23 14.10
C HIS A 141 12.22 -12.64 13.79
N LEU A 142 11.25 -12.17 14.57
CA LEU A 142 9.81 -12.41 14.35
C LEU A 142 9.08 -11.18 13.80
N ARG A 143 9.75 -10.05 13.66
CA ARG A 143 9.15 -8.85 13.07
C ARG A 143 8.94 -9.02 11.58
N PRO A 144 7.77 -8.65 11.04
CA PRO A 144 7.60 -8.60 9.60
C PRO A 144 8.59 -7.62 8.98
N THR A 145 9.09 -7.94 7.80
CA THR A 145 9.96 -7.04 7.05
C THR A 145 9.18 -5.81 6.62
N ILE A 146 9.69 -4.64 6.98
CA ILE A 146 9.17 -3.33 6.57
C ILE A 146 10.27 -2.50 5.92
N GLN A 147 9.89 -1.43 5.25
CA GLN A 147 10.87 -0.49 4.71
C GLN A 147 11.63 0.23 5.82
N ALA A 148 12.83 0.71 5.49
CA ALA A 148 13.64 1.50 6.39
C ALA A 148 12.86 2.70 6.95
N PRO A 149 13.11 3.08 8.22
CA PRO A 149 12.44 4.23 8.83
C PRO A 149 12.80 5.53 8.11
N PHE A 150 11.95 6.53 8.26
CA PHE A 150 12.27 7.90 7.84
C PHE A 150 13.39 8.44 8.72
N ASP A 151 14.60 8.44 8.20
CA ASP A 151 15.77 9.02 8.85
C ASP A 151 16.08 10.43 8.29
N ARG A 152 17.12 11.06 8.86
CA ARG A 152 17.57 12.37 8.39
C ARG A 152 17.89 12.37 6.89
N SER A 153 18.51 11.32 6.37
CA SER A 153 18.90 11.24 4.95
C SER A 153 17.69 11.17 4.02
N LEU A 154 16.65 10.42 4.40
CA LEU A 154 15.42 10.34 3.63
C LEU A 154 14.66 11.68 3.65
N TYR A 155 14.58 12.38 4.80
CA TYR A 155 13.95 13.70 4.85
C TYR A 155 14.68 14.74 3.99
N LEU A 156 16.02 14.70 3.94
CA LEU A 156 16.80 15.58 3.07
C LEU A 156 16.59 15.23 1.59
N TRP A 157 16.54 13.94 1.26
CA TRP A 157 16.25 13.50 -0.10
C TRP A 157 14.87 13.96 -0.59
N GLU A 158 13.84 13.89 0.25
CA GLU A 158 12.49 14.37 -0.10
C GLU A 158 12.47 15.89 -0.32
N GLN A 159 13.21 16.65 0.48
CA GLN A 159 13.35 18.09 0.28
C GLN A 159 14.05 18.41 -1.06
N ASP A 160 15.15 17.71 -1.37
CA ASP A 160 15.85 17.88 -2.64
C ASP A 160 14.99 17.47 -3.83
N TYR A 161 14.22 16.39 -3.69
CA TYR A 161 13.25 15.97 -4.70
C TYR A 161 12.18 17.04 -4.95
N PHE A 162 11.61 17.63 -3.89
CA PHE A 162 10.64 18.73 -3.99
C PHE A 162 11.26 19.97 -4.65
N ARG A 163 12.46 20.35 -4.26
CA ARG A 163 13.20 21.50 -4.84
C ARG A 163 13.43 21.29 -6.35
N ALA A 164 13.90 20.12 -6.75
CA ALA A 164 14.21 19.82 -8.15
C ALA A 164 12.97 19.68 -9.02
N HIS A 165 11.98 18.89 -8.56
CA HIS A 165 10.85 18.51 -9.41
C HIS A 165 9.65 19.48 -9.31
N CYS A 166 9.35 20.00 -8.13
CA CYS A 166 8.26 20.94 -7.95
C CYS A 166 8.71 22.38 -8.20
N LEU A 167 9.68 22.87 -7.43
CA LEU A 167 10.02 24.29 -7.47
C LEU A 167 10.77 24.67 -8.75
N SER A 168 11.80 23.91 -9.10
CA SER A 168 12.60 24.21 -10.30
C SER A 168 11.87 23.78 -11.58
N ARG A 169 11.57 22.47 -11.71
CA ARG A 169 11.06 21.95 -13.00
C ARG A 169 9.62 22.33 -13.28
N HIS A 170 8.71 22.27 -12.29
CA HIS A 170 7.27 22.54 -12.50
C HIS A 170 6.94 24.04 -12.40
N LEU A 171 7.46 24.75 -11.39
CA LEU A 171 7.19 26.18 -11.17
C LEU A 171 8.21 27.10 -11.86
N GLY A 172 9.31 26.57 -12.42
CA GLY A 172 10.33 27.34 -13.14
C GLY A 172 11.12 28.32 -12.25
N TRP A 173 11.23 28.05 -10.94
CA TRP A 173 11.99 28.92 -10.05
C TRP A 173 13.49 28.74 -10.22
N SER A 174 14.24 29.85 -10.15
CA SER A 174 15.70 29.79 -10.17
C SER A 174 16.26 29.22 -8.86
N SER A 175 17.48 28.70 -8.91
CA SER A 175 18.19 28.18 -7.72
C SER A 175 18.34 29.24 -6.64
N GLU A 176 18.66 30.48 -7.02
CA GLU A 176 18.81 31.61 -6.08
C GLU A 176 17.50 31.90 -5.34
N ARG A 177 16.36 31.87 -6.06
CA ARG A 177 15.05 32.05 -5.42
C ARG A 177 14.70 30.91 -4.48
N ILE A 178 15.00 29.67 -4.90
CA ILE A 178 14.75 28.48 -4.08
C ILE A 178 15.58 28.55 -2.80
N ASP A 179 16.88 28.86 -2.90
CA ASP A 179 17.78 28.93 -1.76
C ASP A 179 17.42 30.09 -0.79
N ALA A 180 16.95 31.21 -1.31
CA ALA A 180 16.49 32.33 -0.52
C ALA A 180 15.21 32.02 0.29
N LEU A 181 14.27 31.26 -0.27
CA LEU A 181 12.99 30.93 0.36
C LEU A 181 13.04 29.64 1.21
N PHE A 182 13.91 28.73 0.84
CA PHE A 182 14.09 27.43 1.50
C PHE A 182 15.57 27.19 1.76
N PRO A 183 16.18 27.88 2.75
CA PRO A 183 17.59 27.72 3.09
C PRO A 183 17.92 26.27 3.48
N ARG A 184 19.09 25.77 3.07
CA ARG A 184 19.46 24.36 3.31
C ARG A 184 19.70 24.06 4.79
N ASP A 185 20.24 24.99 5.55
CA ASP A 185 20.44 24.87 6.99
C ASP A 185 19.12 24.68 7.76
N LEU A 186 18.08 25.42 7.36
CA LEU A 186 16.73 25.23 7.89
C LEU A 186 16.18 23.83 7.55
N GLY A 187 16.38 23.39 6.31
CA GLY A 187 16.00 22.04 5.86
C GLY A 187 16.73 20.94 6.64
N GLU A 188 18.01 21.13 6.92
CA GLU A 188 18.81 20.21 7.72
C GLU A 188 18.32 20.15 9.18
N SER A 189 18.01 21.30 9.78
CA SER A 189 17.46 21.37 11.13
C SER A 189 16.14 20.60 11.22
N PHE A 190 15.21 20.83 10.29
CA PHE A 190 13.94 20.08 10.25
C PHE A 190 14.15 18.59 10.08
N ALA A 191 15.05 18.17 9.19
CA ALA A 191 15.34 16.75 8.98
C ALA A 191 15.90 16.09 10.26
N GLN A 192 16.74 16.81 11.00
CA GLN A 192 17.27 16.34 12.29
C GLN A 192 16.20 16.24 13.36
N ASP A 193 15.34 17.27 13.49
CA ASP A 193 14.26 17.29 14.48
C ASP A 193 13.25 16.18 14.22
N LEU A 194 12.80 16.02 12.95
CA LEU A 194 11.89 14.96 12.56
C LEU A 194 12.48 13.55 12.76
N ALA A 195 13.77 13.39 12.49
CA ALA A 195 14.46 12.12 12.72
C ALA A 195 14.54 11.74 14.20
N GLY A 196 14.49 12.73 15.11
CA GLY A 196 14.49 12.55 16.56
C GLY A 196 13.13 12.22 17.18
N LEU A 197 12.02 12.32 16.43
CA LEU A 197 10.68 12.06 16.95
C LEU A 197 10.45 10.55 17.23
N PRO A 198 9.57 10.21 18.19
CA PRO A 198 9.15 8.83 18.41
C PRO A 198 8.62 8.17 17.14
N ARG A 199 9.00 6.91 16.94
CA ARG A 199 8.66 6.16 15.71
C ARG A 199 7.34 5.42 15.86
N SER A 200 6.56 5.44 14.77
CA SER A 200 5.37 4.61 14.61
C SER A 200 5.37 3.95 13.24
N LEU A 201 4.65 2.85 13.11
CA LEU A 201 4.36 2.28 11.79
C LEU A 201 3.48 3.24 11.01
N VAL A 202 3.86 3.52 9.77
CA VAL A 202 3.13 4.40 8.87
C VAL A 202 2.83 3.70 7.54
N HIS A 203 1.69 4.00 6.95
CA HIS A 203 1.31 3.43 5.65
C HIS A 203 2.10 4.03 4.47
N ARG A 204 2.63 5.23 4.60
CA ARG A 204 3.38 6.03 3.61
C ARG A 204 2.55 6.59 2.45
N ASP A 205 1.54 5.87 1.98
CA ASP A 205 0.66 6.29 0.87
C ASP A 205 -0.82 6.12 1.25
N PHE A 206 -1.21 6.70 2.39
CA PHE A 206 -2.56 6.62 2.95
C PHE A 206 -3.45 7.69 2.32
N GLN A 207 -3.78 7.50 1.05
CA GLN A 207 -4.66 8.37 0.27
C GLN A 207 -6.01 7.70 -0.01
N SER A 208 -7.03 8.50 -0.32
CA SER A 208 -8.41 8.04 -0.50
C SER A 208 -8.59 6.96 -1.57
N GLN A 209 -7.71 6.92 -2.59
CA GLN A 209 -7.72 5.89 -3.63
C GLN A 209 -7.12 4.55 -3.19
N ASN A 210 -6.43 4.51 -2.05
CA ASN A 210 -5.84 3.31 -1.47
C ASN A 210 -6.64 2.76 -0.29
N VAL A 211 -7.78 3.39 0.06
CA VAL A 211 -8.70 2.93 1.10
C VAL A 211 -9.95 2.39 0.42
N LEU A 212 -10.07 1.07 0.37
CA LEU A 212 -11.25 0.40 -0.16
C LEU A 212 -12.41 0.50 0.84
N ILE A 213 -13.63 0.57 0.31
CA ILE A 213 -14.85 0.65 1.11
C ILE A 213 -15.65 -0.63 0.90
N GLU A 214 -15.81 -1.39 1.97
CA GLU A 214 -16.57 -2.63 1.98
C GLU A 214 -17.88 -2.43 2.76
N ASN A 215 -19.04 -2.78 2.14
CA ASN A 215 -20.36 -2.68 2.81
C ASN A 215 -20.64 -1.34 3.51
N GLY A 216 -20.11 -0.23 2.94
CA GLY A 216 -20.30 1.11 3.47
C GLY A 216 -19.31 1.56 4.56
N GLY A 217 -18.33 0.71 4.89
CA GLY A 217 -17.21 1.04 5.77
C GLY A 217 -15.86 0.80 5.10
N PRO A 218 -14.76 1.39 5.62
CA PRO A 218 -13.41 1.13 5.11
C PRO A 218 -12.99 -0.31 5.38
N ALA A 219 -12.32 -0.89 4.38
CA ALA A 219 -11.78 -2.24 4.41
C ALA A 219 -10.28 -2.20 4.74
#